data_5c71b5e3c5323df20060c0b5829160db
#
_entry.id   5c71b5e3c5323df20060c0b5829160db
#
_cell.length_a   1.000
_cell.length_b   1.000
_cell.length_c   1.000
_cell.angle_alpha   90.00
_cell.angle_beta   90.00
_cell.angle_gamma   90.00
#
_symmetry.space_group_name_H-M   'P 1'
#
loop_
_entity.id
_entity.type
_entity.pdbx_description
1 polymer ?
#
loop_
_entity_poly.entity_id
_entity_poly.type
_entity_poly.pdbx_seq_one_letter_code
_entity_poly.pdbx_strand_id
1 'polypeptide(L)'
;RIGIKLHTANFAAEYWDNVFEHFLAEYKAGRTPNPDILCNREIKFKAFLDYALMLGADLIATGHYVRRRDVDGRSELLKGLDGNKDQSYFLHAVGGEQIAKTLFPVGELEKPEVRAIAEKYQLATAKKKDSTGICFIGERRFSDFLKQYLPAQPGTIETTAGDIIGKHHGLMYHTIGQRQGLGIGGLKDASDEPWYVLHKDLTRNVLVVGQGNEHPWLFSRALLASQIYWVNPVELDTPRQLTAKVRYRQADQACTCLLYTSDAADDTPC
;
A
#
# COMPACT_ATOMS: atom_id res chain seq x y z
N ARG A 1 15.67 -28.79 -7.33
CA ARG A 1 16.65 -28.21 -6.37
C ARG A 1 17.82 -27.68 -7.19
N ILE A 2 18.20 -26.41 -6.94
CA ILE A 2 19.26 -25.71 -7.69
C ILE A 2 20.63 -25.81 -7.01
N GLY A 3 20.77 -26.65 -5.93
CA GLY A 3 22.03 -26.88 -5.24
C GLY A 3 22.50 -25.76 -4.29
N ILE A 4 21.67 -24.72 -4.07
CA ILE A 4 21.98 -23.62 -3.15
C ILE A 4 21.52 -24.01 -1.73
N LYS A 5 22.35 -23.74 -0.74
CA LYS A 5 22.03 -23.97 0.68
C LYS A 5 20.92 -23.03 1.12
N LEU A 6 19.88 -23.59 1.77
CA LEU A 6 18.78 -22.83 2.34
C LEU A 6 19.11 -22.46 3.80
N HIS A 7 19.01 -21.18 4.11
CA HIS A 7 19.01 -20.67 5.49
C HIS A 7 17.61 -20.17 5.83
N THR A 8 17.15 -20.44 7.04
CA THR A 8 15.87 -19.98 7.54
C THR A 8 16.10 -18.97 8.66
N ALA A 9 15.47 -17.81 8.54
CA ALA A 9 15.43 -16.80 9.60
C ALA A 9 13.97 -16.55 10.00
N ASN A 10 13.73 -16.24 11.26
CA ASN A 10 12.42 -15.94 11.80
C ASN A 10 12.41 -14.49 12.30
N PHE A 11 11.57 -13.66 11.72
CA PHE A 11 11.38 -12.24 12.06
C PHE A 11 9.97 -11.98 12.59
N ALA A 12 9.34 -12.97 13.25
CA ALA A 12 7.96 -12.83 13.72
C ALA A 12 7.81 -11.75 14.80
N ALA A 13 8.79 -11.62 15.68
CA ALA A 13 8.79 -10.58 16.72
C ALA A 13 8.94 -9.19 16.11
N GLU A 14 9.94 -9.00 15.24
CA GLU A 14 10.18 -7.73 14.54
C GLU A 14 8.98 -7.33 13.68
N TYR A 15 8.30 -8.30 13.05
CA TYR A 15 7.08 -8.04 12.29
C TYR A 15 5.95 -7.60 13.19
N TRP A 16 5.78 -8.26 14.36
CA TRP A 16 4.75 -7.88 15.31
C TRP A 16 4.93 -6.44 15.78
N ASP A 17 6.12 -6.11 16.26
CA ASP A 17 6.41 -4.82 16.88
C ASP A 17 6.43 -3.67 15.86
N ASN A 18 7.02 -3.87 14.67
CA ASN A 18 7.27 -2.78 13.72
C ASN A 18 6.24 -2.69 12.59
N VAL A 19 5.42 -3.72 12.38
CA VAL A 19 4.44 -3.74 11.28
C VAL A 19 3.03 -3.92 11.80
N PHE A 20 2.80 -4.95 12.62
CA PHE A 20 1.45 -5.36 12.95
C PHE A 20 0.78 -4.45 13.98
N GLU A 21 1.49 -3.99 14.99
CA GLU A 21 0.96 -3.03 15.97
C GLU A 21 0.58 -1.71 15.30
N HIS A 22 1.43 -1.19 14.41
CA HIS A 22 1.11 0.00 13.63
C HIS A 22 -0.12 -0.22 12.73
N PHE A 23 -0.21 -1.37 12.07
CA PHE A 23 -1.34 -1.76 11.26
C PHE A 23 -2.67 -1.74 12.07
N LEU A 24 -2.68 -2.28 13.29
CA LEU A 24 -3.85 -2.24 14.17
C LEU A 24 -4.20 -0.81 14.61
N ALA A 25 -3.19 0.01 14.92
CA ALA A 25 -3.39 1.41 15.30
C ALA A 25 -4.03 2.23 14.18
N GLU A 26 -3.58 2.03 12.94
CA GLU A 26 -4.14 2.70 11.76
C GLU A 26 -5.62 2.32 11.52
N TYR A 27 -5.98 1.04 11.69
CA TYR A 27 -7.38 0.62 11.60
C TYR A 27 -8.26 1.21 12.71
N LYS A 28 -7.74 1.28 13.95
CA LYS A 28 -8.43 1.95 15.06
C LYS A 28 -8.69 3.43 14.77
N ALA A 29 -7.74 4.08 14.09
CA ALA A 29 -7.87 5.46 13.66
C ALA A 29 -8.73 5.65 12.39
N GLY A 30 -9.42 4.60 11.91
CA GLY A 30 -10.29 4.65 10.74
C GLY A 30 -9.56 4.70 9.40
N ARG A 31 -8.24 4.61 9.38
CA ARG A 31 -7.44 4.59 8.16
C ARG A 31 -7.37 3.18 7.58
N THR A 32 -6.94 3.04 6.33
CA THR A 32 -6.72 1.75 5.66
C THR A 32 -5.24 1.59 5.37
N PRO A 33 -4.46 0.98 6.30
CA PRO A 33 -3.02 0.80 6.13
C PRO A 33 -2.70 -0.24 5.06
N ASN A 34 -1.50 -0.12 4.49
CA ASN A 34 -0.90 -1.15 3.65
C ASN A 34 0.30 -1.78 4.38
N PRO A 35 0.13 -2.94 5.03
CA PRO A 35 1.19 -3.56 5.82
C PRO A 35 2.38 -4.02 4.97
N ASP A 36 2.21 -4.24 3.66
CA ASP A 36 3.30 -4.67 2.79
C ASP A 36 4.39 -3.59 2.65
N ILE A 37 4.02 -2.30 2.73
CA ILE A 37 4.98 -1.19 2.71
C ILE A 37 5.90 -1.25 3.94
N LEU A 38 5.31 -1.39 5.13
CA LEU A 38 6.08 -1.51 6.37
C LEU A 38 6.86 -2.83 6.44
N CYS A 39 6.26 -3.94 5.97
CA CYS A 39 6.96 -5.22 5.87
C CYS A 39 8.19 -5.12 4.96
N ASN A 40 8.10 -4.43 3.85
CA ASN A 40 9.27 -4.18 3.01
C ASN A 40 10.29 -3.34 3.76
N ARG A 41 9.90 -2.18 4.31
CA ARG A 41 10.83 -1.27 5.00
C ARG A 41 11.52 -1.91 6.22
N GLU A 42 10.74 -2.48 7.16
CA GLU A 42 11.26 -2.90 8.45
C GLU A 42 11.79 -4.34 8.45
N ILE A 43 11.20 -5.22 7.65
CA ILE A 43 11.56 -6.63 7.67
C ILE A 43 12.48 -7.00 6.51
N LYS A 44 12.04 -6.80 5.25
CA LYS A 44 12.81 -7.31 4.10
C LYS A 44 14.07 -6.48 3.82
N PHE A 45 13.96 -5.16 3.85
CA PHE A 45 15.05 -4.25 3.51
C PHE A 45 15.76 -3.65 4.73
N LYS A 46 15.45 -4.15 5.95
CA LYS A 46 16.16 -3.79 7.17
C LYS A 46 16.56 -5.08 7.91
N ALA A 47 15.69 -5.69 8.70
CA ALA A 47 16.04 -6.85 9.54
C ALA A 47 16.66 -8.01 8.72
N PHE A 48 16.08 -8.37 7.57
CA PHE A 48 16.63 -9.42 6.71
C PHE A 48 17.92 -8.96 6.01
N LEU A 49 17.99 -7.73 5.54
CA LEU A 49 19.23 -7.18 4.94
C LEU A 49 20.38 -7.23 5.95
N ASP A 50 20.17 -6.70 7.17
CA ASP A 50 21.17 -6.68 8.23
C ASP A 50 21.62 -8.11 8.59
N TYR A 51 20.66 -9.04 8.69
CA TYR A 51 20.97 -10.46 8.93
C TYR A 51 21.80 -11.07 7.79
N ALA A 52 21.47 -10.78 6.54
CA ALA A 52 22.23 -11.29 5.39
C ALA A 52 23.67 -10.74 5.36
N LEU A 53 23.85 -9.45 5.62
CA LEU A 53 25.15 -8.81 5.71
C LEU A 53 25.98 -9.39 6.86
N MET A 54 25.37 -9.68 8.02
CA MET A 54 26.04 -10.34 9.15
C MET A 54 26.51 -11.75 8.80
N LEU A 55 25.80 -12.45 7.90
CA LEU A 55 26.21 -13.75 7.37
C LEU A 55 27.28 -13.67 6.27
N GLY A 56 27.74 -12.47 5.92
CA GLY A 56 28.82 -12.24 4.94
C GLY A 56 28.30 -12.03 3.51
N ALA A 57 27.03 -11.74 3.32
CA ALA A 57 26.53 -11.33 2.01
C ALA A 57 26.93 -9.88 1.71
N ASP A 58 27.30 -9.58 0.47
CA ASP A 58 27.54 -8.20 0.00
C ASP A 58 26.24 -7.50 -0.40
N LEU A 59 25.33 -8.27 -0.97
CA LEU A 59 24.04 -7.83 -1.53
C LEU A 59 22.95 -8.85 -1.24
N ILE A 60 21.71 -8.39 -1.21
CA ILE A 60 20.54 -9.27 -1.30
C ILE A 60 19.93 -9.20 -2.71
N ALA A 61 19.16 -10.22 -3.09
CA ALA A 61 18.37 -10.21 -4.32
C ALA A 61 16.89 -10.50 -3.98
N THR A 62 16.00 -9.75 -4.60
CA THR A 62 14.56 -9.91 -4.38
C THR A 62 13.80 -10.04 -5.69
N GLY A 63 12.64 -10.71 -5.65
CA GLY A 63 11.75 -10.88 -6.80
C GLY A 63 10.81 -9.69 -7.06
N HIS A 64 11.10 -8.51 -6.54
CA HIS A 64 10.29 -7.33 -6.80
C HIS A 64 10.49 -6.81 -8.23
N TYR A 65 9.39 -6.49 -8.88
CA TYR A 65 9.38 -5.86 -10.20
C TYR A 65 9.63 -4.37 -10.09
N VAL A 66 10.86 -4.01 -9.76
CA VAL A 66 11.37 -2.64 -9.73
C VAL A 66 12.78 -2.65 -10.31
N ARG A 67 13.30 -1.49 -10.66
CA ARG A 67 14.66 -1.31 -11.16
C ARG A 67 15.44 -0.39 -10.25
N ARG A 68 16.77 -0.51 -10.30
CA ARG A 68 17.71 0.37 -9.62
C ARG A 68 18.57 1.06 -10.65
N ARG A 69 18.88 2.32 -10.40
CA ARG A 69 19.88 3.07 -11.14
C ARG A 69 20.77 3.78 -10.13
N ASP A 70 22.08 3.68 -10.35
CA ASP A 70 23.07 4.38 -9.52
C ASP A 70 23.53 5.63 -10.27
N VAL A 71 23.37 6.81 -9.64
CA VAL A 71 23.72 8.12 -10.21
C VAL A 71 24.36 8.96 -9.10
N ASP A 72 25.55 9.50 -9.36
CA ASP A 72 26.26 10.40 -8.45
C ASP A 72 26.40 9.86 -7.02
N GLY A 73 26.68 8.57 -6.88
CA GLY A 73 26.86 7.89 -5.59
C GLY A 73 25.53 7.62 -4.83
N ARG A 74 24.38 7.85 -5.45
CA ARG A 74 23.05 7.56 -4.90
C ARG A 74 22.37 6.47 -5.71
N SER A 75 21.60 5.63 -5.03
CA SER A 75 20.77 4.62 -5.68
C SER A 75 19.33 5.10 -5.77
N GLU A 76 18.81 5.14 -6.98
CA GLU A 76 17.44 5.51 -7.29
C GLU A 76 16.55 4.26 -7.44
N LEU A 77 15.35 4.33 -6.92
CA LEU A 77 14.30 3.34 -7.14
C LEU A 77 13.51 3.73 -8.39
N LEU A 78 13.50 2.87 -9.40
CA LEU A 78 12.76 3.08 -10.63
C LEU A 78 11.60 2.09 -10.75
N LYS A 79 10.55 2.48 -11.47
CA LYS A 79 9.47 1.57 -11.84
C LYS A 79 10.01 0.36 -12.61
N GLY A 80 9.43 -0.82 -12.38
CA GLY A 80 9.68 -2.01 -13.17
C GLY A 80 9.34 -1.81 -14.65
N LEU A 81 9.94 -2.60 -15.54
CA LEU A 81 9.64 -2.54 -16.97
C LEU A 81 8.19 -2.94 -17.25
N ASP A 82 7.70 -4.01 -16.62
CA ASP A 82 6.29 -4.42 -16.69
C ASP A 82 5.42 -3.48 -15.86
N GLY A 83 4.76 -2.53 -16.51
CA GLY A 83 3.86 -1.57 -15.88
C GLY A 83 2.67 -2.19 -15.15
N ASN A 84 2.26 -3.43 -15.52
CA ASN A 84 1.19 -4.16 -14.83
C ASN A 84 1.68 -4.83 -13.55
N LYS A 85 2.99 -5.01 -13.41
CA LYS A 85 3.64 -5.68 -12.27
C LYS A 85 4.55 -4.77 -11.48
N ASP A 86 4.72 -3.51 -11.89
CA ASP A 86 5.53 -2.53 -11.17
C ASP A 86 5.18 -2.51 -9.68
N GLN A 87 6.17 -2.71 -8.82
CA GLN A 87 6.03 -2.78 -7.37
C GLN A 87 6.72 -1.61 -6.64
N SER A 88 7.10 -0.55 -7.37
CA SER A 88 7.71 0.65 -6.77
C SER A 88 6.81 1.28 -5.70
N TYR A 89 5.48 1.18 -5.86
CA TYR A 89 4.49 1.60 -4.88
C TYR A 89 4.72 0.97 -3.49
N PHE A 90 5.13 -0.29 -3.42
CA PHE A 90 5.35 -1.00 -2.16
C PHE A 90 6.74 -0.77 -1.56
N LEU A 91 7.65 -0.15 -2.31
CA LEU A 91 9.03 0.10 -1.90
C LEU A 91 9.35 1.58 -1.68
N HIS A 92 8.38 2.48 -1.82
CA HIS A 92 8.62 3.93 -1.69
C HIS A 92 9.17 4.35 -0.32
N ALA A 93 8.96 3.55 0.71
CA ALA A 93 9.48 3.81 2.06
C ALA A 93 10.83 3.12 2.35
N VAL A 94 11.48 2.52 1.34
CA VAL A 94 12.81 1.92 1.44
C VAL A 94 13.84 2.96 1.03
N GLY A 95 14.85 3.21 1.87
CA GLY A 95 15.87 4.22 1.60
C GLY A 95 16.86 3.82 0.51
N GLY A 96 17.53 4.82 -0.09
CA GLY A 96 18.52 4.61 -1.16
C GLY A 96 19.69 3.73 -0.75
N GLU A 97 20.11 3.77 0.52
CA GLU A 97 21.17 2.90 1.04
C GLU A 97 20.79 1.42 0.99
N GLN A 98 19.55 1.07 1.36
CA GLN A 98 19.03 -0.28 1.28
C GLN A 98 18.84 -0.72 -0.20
N ILE A 99 18.40 0.20 -1.05
CA ILE A 99 18.29 -0.03 -2.50
C ILE A 99 19.68 -0.31 -3.08
N ALA A 100 20.72 0.42 -2.67
CA ALA A 100 22.10 0.20 -3.09
C ALA A 100 22.63 -1.22 -2.76
N LYS A 101 22.12 -1.83 -1.69
CA LYS A 101 22.47 -3.18 -1.25
C LYS A 101 21.57 -4.27 -1.83
N THR A 102 20.71 -3.94 -2.79
CA THR A 102 19.70 -4.86 -3.31
C THR A 102 19.77 -4.99 -4.83
N LEU A 103 19.67 -6.23 -5.31
CA LEU A 103 19.49 -6.57 -6.71
C LEU A 103 18.01 -6.89 -6.99
N PHE A 104 17.52 -6.46 -8.15
CA PHE A 104 16.17 -6.70 -8.64
C PHE A 104 16.21 -7.45 -9.98
N PRO A 105 16.54 -8.76 -10.00
CA PRO A 105 16.82 -9.50 -11.23
C PRO A 105 15.65 -9.57 -12.23
N VAL A 106 14.42 -9.37 -11.76
CA VAL A 106 13.21 -9.44 -12.61
C VAL A 106 12.68 -8.07 -13.02
N GLY A 107 13.34 -6.99 -12.59
CA GLY A 107 12.86 -5.62 -12.81
C GLY A 107 12.90 -5.17 -14.28
N GLU A 108 13.83 -5.72 -15.07
CA GLU A 108 14.01 -5.44 -16.50
C GLU A 108 13.25 -6.43 -17.40
N LEU A 109 12.40 -7.30 -16.82
CA LEU A 109 11.68 -8.34 -17.55
C LEU A 109 10.16 -8.18 -17.37
N GLU A 110 9.42 -8.53 -18.41
CA GLU A 110 7.99 -8.70 -18.29
C GLU A 110 7.63 -10.04 -17.62
N LYS A 111 6.50 -10.08 -16.91
CA LYS A 111 6.05 -11.28 -16.19
C LYS A 111 5.95 -12.53 -17.05
N PRO A 112 5.46 -12.48 -18.31
CA PRO A 112 5.47 -13.64 -19.23
C PRO A 112 6.88 -14.17 -19.47
N GLU A 113 7.88 -13.31 -19.65
CA GLU A 113 9.28 -13.72 -19.86
C GLU A 113 9.84 -14.43 -18.63
N VAL A 114 9.59 -13.88 -17.43
CA VAL A 114 10.00 -14.52 -16.17
C VAL A 114 9.38 -15.90 -16.02
N ARG A 115 8.12 -16.08 -16.42
CA ARG A 115 7.45 -17.39 -16.43
C ARG A 115 8.06 -18.34 -17.46
N ALA A 116 8.35 -17.88 -18.66
CA ALA A 116 9.01 -18.69 -19.69
C ALA A 116 10.40 -19.17 -19.25
N ILE A 117 11.17 -18.30 -18.58
CA ILE A 117 12.45 -18.67 -17.99
C ILE A 117 12.25 -19.73 -16.89
N ALA A 118 11.29 -19.55 -15.99
CA ALA A 118 11.01 -20.51 -14.93
C ALA A 118 10.56 -21.88 -15.47
N GLU A 119 9.79 -21.92 -16.54
CA GLU A 119 9.38 -23.15 -17.23
C GLU A 119 10.57 -23.81 -17.93
N LYS A 120 11.40 -23.04 -18.65
CA LYS A 120 12.61 -23.53 -19.32
C LYS A 120 13.54 -24.27 -18.34
N TYR A 121 13.68 -23.73 -17.12
CA TYR A 121 14.51 -24.33 -16.07
C TYR A 121 13.73 -25.28 -15.15
N GLN A 122 12.48 -25.61 -15.47
CA GLN A 122 11.61 -26.54 -14.74
C GLN A 122 11.52 -26.22 -13.24
N LEU A 123 11.46 -24.94 -12.92
CA LEU A 123 11.34 -24.51 -11.53
C LEU A 123 9.96 -24.86 -10.97
N ALA A 124 9.91 -25.43 -9.77
CA ALA A 124 8.66 -25.82 -9.10
C ALA A 124 7.65 -24.68 -8.95
N THR A 125 8.12 -23.44 -8.98
CA THR A 125 7.30 -22.23 -8.85
C THR A 125 6.80 -21.65 -10.18
N ALA A 126 7.17 -22.23 -11.33
CA ALA A 126 6.84 -21.69 -12.66
C ALA A 126 5.32 -21.46 -12.85
N LYS A 127 4.49 -22.38 -12.36
CA LYS A 127 3.02 -22.31 -12.44
C LYS A 127 2.34 -21.75 -11.18
N LYS A 128 3.13 -21.32 -10.19
CA LYS A 128 2.56 -20.76 -8.95
C LYS A 128 1.83 -19.46 -9.25
N LYS A 129 0.60 -19.33 -8.72
CA LYS A 129 -0.17 -18.08 -8.77
C LYS A 129 0.55 -16.98 -8.01
N ASP A 130 0.35 -15.73 -8.42
CA ASP A 130 0.86 -14.59 -7.67
C ASP A 130 0.25 -14.58 -6.25
N SER A 131 1.06 -14.23 -5.26
CA SER A 131 0.58 -14.10 -3.90
C SER A 131 -0.36 -12.88 -3.82
N THR A 132 -1.58 -13.10 -3.35
CA THR A 132 -2.60 -12.06 -3.15
C THR A 132 -2.86 -11.76 -1.68
N GLY A 133 -2.23 -12.50 -0.77
CA GLY A 133 -2.37 -12.35 0.67
C GLY A 133 -1.39 -11.33 1.25
N ILE A 134 -1.77 -10.76 2.39
CA ILE A 134 -0.90 -9.91 3.21
C ILE A 134 0.23 -10.76 3.77
N CYS A 135 1.45 -10.26 3.71
CA CYS A 135 2.62 -10.94 4.29
C CYS A 135 2.35 -11.35 5.75
N PHE A 136 2.74 -12.56 6.13
CA PHE A 136 2.56 -13.18 7.45
C PHE A 136 1.12 -13.55 7.85
N ILE A 137 0.09 -12.96 7.23
CA ILE A 137 -1.32 -13.32 7.50
C ILE A 137 -1.75 -14.53 6.65
N GLY A 138 -1.20 -14.65 5.45
CA GLY A 138 -1.51 -15.73 4.50
C GLY A 138 -2.88 -15.59 3.84
N GLU A 139 -3.45 -16.71 3.37
CA GLU A 139 -4.70 -16.75 2.59
C GLU A 139 -5.98 -16.75 3.46
N ARG A 140 -5.90 -16.32 4.72
CA ARG A 140 -7.08 -16.22 5.59
C ARG A 140 -7.97 -15.07 5.12
N ARG A 141 -9.30 -15.19 5.35
CA ARG A 141 -10.20 -14.06 5.14
C ARG A 141 -9.76 -12.93 6.06
N PHE A 142 -9.38 -11.83 5.48
CA PHE A 142 -8.81 -10.69 6.19
C PHE A 142 -9.74 -10.18 7.32
N SER A 143 -11.06 -10.14 7.07
CA SER A 143 -12.05 -9.75 8.07
C SER A 143 -12.05 -10.67 9.29
N ASP A 144 -11.91 -11.98 9.10
CA ASP A 144 -11.94 -12.95 10.21
C ASP A 144 -10.65 -12.90 11.04
N PHE A 145 -9.53 -12.61 10.38
CA PHE A 145 -8.28 -12.34 11.05
C PHE A 145 -8.34 -11.05 11.89
N LEU A 146 -8.83 -9.97 11.32
CA LEU A 146 -8.87 -8.67 11.99
C LEU A 146 -9.83 -8.66 13.20
N LYS A 147 -10.93 -9.42 13.16
CA LYS A 147 -11.87 -9.57 14.28
C LYS A 147 -11.23 -10.12 15.56
N GLN A 148 -10.13 -10.87 15.45
CA GLN A 148 -9.44 -11.42 16.62
C GLN A 148 -8.73 -10.34 17.45
N TYR A 149 -8.39 -9.21 16.82
CA TYR A 149 -7.63 -8.11 17.43
C TYR A 149 -8.44 -6.83 17.62
N LEU A 150 -9.39 -6.61 16.72
CA LEU A 150 -10.25 -5.42 16.74
C LEU A 150 -11.72 -5.88 16.76
N PRO A 151 -12.42 -5.69 17.88
CA PRO A 151 -13.84 -6.02 17.92
C PRO A 151 -14.62 -5.15 16.94
N ALA A 152 -15.42 -5.81 16.11
CA ALA A 152 -16.27 -5.13 15.15
C ALA A 152 -17.35 -4.32 15.88
N GLN A 153 -17.55 -3.07 15.47
CA GLN A 153 -18.61 -2.21 15.96
C GLN A 153 -19.61 -1.95 14.82
N PRO A 154 -20.73 -2.67 14.78
CA PRO A 154 -21.76 -2.41 13.79
C PRO A 154 -22.34 -0.99 13.91
N GLY A 155 -22.72 -0.40 12.78
CA GLY A 155 -23.31 0.93 12.71
C GLY A 155 -24.19 1.09 11.49
N THR A 156 -24.64 2.33 11.21
CA THR A 156 -25.52 2.65 10.09
C THR A 156 -24.73 3.02 8.84
N ILE A 157 -25.34 2.76 7.68
CA ILE A 157 -24.92 3.30 6.39
C ILE A 157 -25.92 4.41 6.06
N GLU A 158 -25.40 5.61 5.84
CA GLU A 158 -26.21 6.80 5.55
C GLU A 158 -25.85 7.40 4.20
N THR A 159 -26.82 8.03 3.56
CA THR A 159 -26.59 8.90 2.41
C THR A 159 -25.97 10.22 2.86
N THR A 160 -25.52 11.04 1.90
CA THR A 160 -25.07 12.42 2.18
C THR A 160 -26.17 13.33 2.71
N ALA A 161 -27.45 12.96 2.53
CA ALA A 161 -28.62 13.65 3.09
C ALA A 161 -28.94 13.21 4.52
N GLY A 162 -28.31 12.14 5.02
CA GLY A 162 -28.55 11.58 6.36
C GLY A 162 -29.56 10.44 6.39
N ASP A 163 -30.06 9.99 5.25
CA ASP A 163 -31.02 8.88 5.19
C ASP A 163 -30.30 7.55 5.48
N ILE A 164 -30.84 6.77 6.41
CA ILE A 164 -30.31 5.45 6.74
C ILE A 164 -30.75 4.46 5.68
N ILE A 165 -29.81 3.86 4.98
CA ILE A 165 -30.04 2.93 3.87
C ILE A 165 -29.49 1.52 4.12
N GLY A 166 -28.84 1.29 5.24
CA GLY A 166 -28.28 -0.01 5.58
C GLY A 166 -27.51 -0.04 6.89
N LYS A 167 -26.83 -1.16 7.12
CA LYS A 167 -25.96 -1.36 8.28
C LYS A 167 -24.61 -1.92 7.83
N HIS A 168 -23.54 -1.47 8.46
CA HIS A 168 -22.21 -2.03 8.30
C HIS A 168 -21.80 -2.85 9.53
N HIS A 169 -20.83 -3.76 9.36
CA HIS A 169 -20.31 -4.60 10.43
C HIS A 169 -19.10 -4.01 11.16
N GLY A 170 -18.67 -2.82 10.79
CA GLY A 170 -17.53 -2.08 11.37
C GLY A 170 -16.86 -1.20 10.32
N LEU A 171 -16.62 0.09 10.66
CA LEU A 171 -16.00 1.07 9.76
C LEU A 171 -14.61 0.65 9.29
N MET A 172 -13.89 -0.15 10.09
CA MET A 172 -12.57 -0.67 9.76
C MET A 172 -12.53 -1.55 8.50
N TYR A 173 -13.65 -2.20 8.15
CA TYR A 173 -13.73 -3.06 6.96
C TYR A 173 -13.98 -2.29 5.67
N HIS A 174 -14.17 -0.99 5.75
CA HIS A 174 -14.50 -0.13 4.61
C HIS A 174 -13.37 0.85 4.32
N THR A 175 -13.20 1.15 3.03
CA THR A 175 -12.21 2.10 2.53
C THR A 175 -12.91 3.17 1.70
N ILE A 176 -12.51 4.42 1.82
CA ILE A 176 -13.05 5.52 1.00
C ILE A 176 -12.83 5.17 -0.49
N GLY A 177 -13.87 5.36 -1.30
CA GLY A 177 -13.92 4.96 -2.71
C GLY A 177 -14.26 3.48 -2.93
N GLN A 178 -14.49 2.68 -1.89
CA GLN A 178 -14.91 1.28 -2.03
C GLN A 178 -16.32 1.21 -2.62
N ARG A 179 -16.48 0.32 -3.62
CA ARG A 179 -17.76 0.04 -4.28
C ARG A 179 -18.36 -1.29 -3.85
N GLN A 180 -17.54 -2.33 -3.73
CA GLN A 180 -18.01 -3.69 -3.49
C GLN A 180 -18.21 -3.99 -2.00
N GLY A 181 -19.14 -4.91 -1.68
CA GLY A 181 -19.31 -5.42 -0.33
C GLY A 181 -20.04 -4.48 0.63
N LEU A 182 -20.78 -3.48 0.13
CA LEU A 182 -21.55 -2.56 0.97
C LEU A 182 -22.88 -3.18 1.45
N GLY A 183 -23.39 -4.19 0.74
CA GLY A 183 -24.65 -4.86 1.11
C GLY A 183 -25.89 -3.96 0.97
N ILE A 184 -25.79 -2.88 0.21
CA ILE A 184 -26.91 -1.97 -0.06
C ILE A 184 -27.72 -2.60 -1.20
N GLY A 185 -28.98 -2.98 -0.91
CA GLY A 185 -29.93 -3.47 -1.90
C GLY A 185 -30.47 -2.35 -2.78
N GLY A 186 -31.23 -2.72 -3.83
CA GLY A 186 -31.95 -1.73 -4.65
C GLY A 186 -32.94 -0.93 -3.81
N LEU A 187 -32.74 0.37 -3.75
CA LEU A 187 -33.64 1.30 -3.08
C LEU A 187 -34.65 1.84 -4.11
N LYS A 188 -35.92 1.98 -3.71
CA LYS A 188 -37.05 2.32 -4.61
C LYS A 188 -36.86 3.64 -5.36
N ASP A 189 -36.14 4.59 -4.77
CA ASP A 189 -35.95 5.96 -5.29
C ASP A 189 -34.49 6.28 -5.63
N ALA A 190 -33.61 5.28 -5.70
CA ALA A 190 -32.21 5.44 -6.05
C ALA A 190 -31.99 5.19 -7.54
N SER A 191 -30.96 5.81 -8.10
CA SER A 191 -30.53 5.53 -9.48
C SER A 191 -29.92 4.13 -9.59
N ASP A 192 -29.76 3.62 -10.81
CA ASP A 192 -29.05 2.34 -11.06
C ASP A 192 -27.53 2.44 -10.89
N GLU A 193 -27.02 3.60 -10.50
CA GLU A 193 -25.58 3.81 -10.31
C GLU A 193 -25.08 3.11 -9.05
N PRO A 194 -23.82 2.62 -9.09
CA PRO A 194 -23.24 1.93 -7.94
C PRO A 194 -22.98 2.90 -6.77
N TRP A 195 -23.11 2.35 -5.56
CA TRP A 195 -22.77 3.04 -4.31
C TRP A 195 -21.28 3.02 -4.03
N TYR A 196 -20.75 4.13 -3.53
CA TYR A 196 -19.36 4.30 -3.11
C TYR A 196 -19.28 4.80 -1.68
N VAL A 197 -18.28 4.32 -0.93
CA VAL A 197 -17.94 4.90 0.38
C VAL A 197 -17.34 6.28 0.18
N LEU A 198 -17.96 7.29 0.75
CA LEU A 198 -17.53 8.69 0.65
C LEU A 198 -16.80 9.15 1.90
N HIS A 199 -17.28 8.75 3.09
CA HIS A 199 -16.72 9.17 4.37
C HIS A 199 -16.96 8.12 5.45
N LYS A 200 -16.11 8.14 6.48
CA LYS A 200 -16.27 7.36 7.71
C LYS A 200 -16.38 8.32 8.88
N ASP A 201 -17.58 8.46 9.42
CA ASP A 201 -17.80 9.24 10.64
C ASP A 201 -17.49 8.35 11.85
N LEU A 202 -16.29 8.50 12.39
CA LEU A 202 -15.82 7.68 13.52
C LEU A 202 -16.55 8.03 14.82
N THR A 203 -16.99 9.27 14.96
CA THR A 203 -17.67 9.75 16.17
C THR A 203 -19.07 9.17 16.27
N ARG A 204 -19.83 9.16 15.17
CA ARG A 204 -21.19 8.63 15.09
C ARG A 204 -21.23 7.13 14.74
N ASN A 205 -20.09 6.53 14.40
CA ASN A 205 -19.97 5.17 13.85
C ASN A 205 -20.84 4.97 12.60
N VAL A 206 -20.76 5.90 11.65
CA VAL A 206 -21.56 5.94 10.43
C VAL A 206 -20.68 5.81 9.20
N LEU A 207 -21.10 4.98 8.25
CA LEU A 207 -20.51 4.89 6.92
C LEU A 207 -21.33 5.75 5.96
N VAL A 208 -20.79 6.86 5.49
CA VAL A 208 -21.46 7.74 4.53
C VAL A 208 -21.16 7.26 3.11
N VAL A 209 -22.22 7.10 2.31
CA VAL A 209 -22.14 6.60 0.94
C VAL A 209 -22.88 7.52 -0.04
N GLY A 210 -22.51 7.45 -1.32
CA GLY A 210 -23.20 8.14 -2.42
C GLY A 210 -23.14 7.33 -3.70
N GLN A 211 -24.03 7.64 -4.63
CA GLN A 211 -24.10 6.99 -5.94
C GLN A 211 -23.27 7.71 -6.98
N GLY A 212 -22.81 6.96 -7.97
CA GLY A 212 -22.03 7.44 -9.10
C GLY A 212 -20.53 7.54 -8.85
N ASN A 213 -19.76 7.22 -9.87
CA ASN A 213 -18.30 7.28 -9.82
C ASN A 213 -17.74 8.71 -9.96
N GLU A 214 -18.59 9.67 -10.30
CA GLU A 214 -18.26 11.10 -10.40
C GLU A 214 -18.78 11.91 -9.21
N HIS A 215 -19.22 11.24 -8.13
CA HIS A 215 -19.71 11.94 -6.95
C HIS A 215 -18.63 12.91 -6.40
N PRO A 216 -18.95 14.20 -6.15
CA PRO A 216 -17.95 15.23 -5.79
C PRO A 216 -17.07 14.86 -4.59
N TRP A 217 -17.60 14.13 -3.61
CA TRP A 217 -16.84 13.72 -2.42
C TRP A 217 -15.81 12.61 -2.68
N LEU A 218 -15.78 12.03 -3.88
CA LEU A 218 -14.72 11.09 -4.28
C LEU A 218 -13.45 11.80 -4.74
N PHE A 219 -13.52 13.11 -4.95
CA PHE A 219 -12.41 13.92 -5.47
C PHE A 219 -11.98 14.96 -4.46
N SER A 220 -10.70 15.26 -4.44
CA SER A 220 -10.13 16.34 -3.64
C SER A 220 -9.12 17.13 -4.48
N ARG A 221 -9.01 18.43 -4.22
CA ARG A 221 -8.05 19.31 -4.91
C ARG A 221 -6.65 19.24 -4.28
N ALA A 222 -6.56 18.83 -3.02
CA ALA A 222 -5.33 18.78 -2.26
C ALA A 222 -5.29 17.57 -1.34
N LEU A 223 -4.09 17.13 -1.01
CA LEU A 223 -3.79 16.08 -0.06
C LEU A 223 -2.68 16.56 0.87
N LEU A 224 -2.93 16.54 2.18
CA LEU A 224 -1.89 16.72 3.18
C LEU A 224 -1.27 15.36 3.51
N ALA A 225 0.03 15.25 3.29
CA ALA A 225 0.79 14.05 3.64
C ALA A 225 1.68 14.32 4.85
N SER A 226 1.73 13.38 5.79
CA SER A 226 2.62 13.39 6.94
C SER A 226 3.50 12.14 6.96
N GLN A 227 4.60 12.17 7.71
CA GLN A 227 5.54 11.04 7.83
C GLN A 227 6.06 10.57 6.47
N ILE A 228 6.45 11.52 5.61
CA ILE A 228 6.94 11.23 4.27
C ILE A 228 8.33 10.59 4.37
N TYR A 229 8.53 9.51 3.61
CA TYR A 229 9.82 8.86 3.42
C TYR A 229 10.32 9.11 2.00
N TRP A 230 11.50 9.65 1.89
CA TRP A 230 12.18 9.84 0.61
C TRP A 230 13.21 8.74 0.42
N VAL A 231 13.22 8.10 -0.77
CA VAL A 231 14.25 7.11 -1.14
C VAL A 231 15.63 7.75 -1.05
N ASN A 232 15.76 8.96 -1.57
CA ASN A 232 16.92 9.83 -1.40
C ASN A 232 16.48 11.20 -0.90
N PRO A 233 17.31 11.92 -0.14
CA PRO A 233 16.98 13.27 0.31
C PRO A 233 16.54 14.17 -0.84
N VAL A 234 15.49 14.93 -0.62
CA VAL A 234 14.90 15.88 -1.58
C VAL A 234 14.77 17.23 -0.90
N GLU A 235 15.28 18.27 -1.51
CA GLU A 235 15.04 19.65 -1.11
C GLU A 235 13.72 20.12 -1.72
N LEU A 236 12.84 20.68 -0.89
CA LEU A 236 11.52 21.19 -1.27
C LEU A 236 11.39 22.69 -0.99
N ASP A 237 12.48 23.44 -1.18
CA ASP A 237 12.51 24.90 -0.94
C ASP A 237 11.56 25.65 -1.89
N THR A 238 11.18 25.03 -2.98
CA THR A 238 10.25 25.56 -3.97
C THR A 238 9.24 24.51 -4.39
N PRO A 239 8.06 24.92 -4.88
CA PRO A 239 7.06 24.00 -5.42
C PRO A 239 7.62 23.09 -6.50
N ARG A 240 7.41 21.76 -6.39
CA ARG A 240 7.84 20.80 -7.39
C ARG A 240 6.66 20.16 -8.12
N GLN A 241 6.78 20.09 -9.45
CA GLN A 241 5.87 19.29 -10.27
C GLN A 241 6.27 17.81 -10.15
N LEU A 242 5.36 17.01 -9.65
CA LEU A 242 5.55 15.58 -9.43
C LEU A 242 4.34 14.81 -9.96
N THR A 243 4.41 13.50 -9.89
CA THR A 243 3.25 12.63 -10.02
C THR A 243 3.10 11.79 -8.76
N ALA A 244 1.87 11.55 -8.35
CA ALA A 244 1.56 10.74 -7.18
C ALA A 244 0.44 9.74 -7.46
N LYS A 245 0.38 8.68 -6.67
CA LYS A 245 -0.76 7.77 -6.65
C LYS A 245 -1.04 7.30 -5.22
N VAL A 246 -2.30 7.27 -4.85
CA VAL A 246 -2.77 6.85 -3.52
C VAL A 246 -3.15 5.37 -3.46
N ARG A 247 -3.18 4.67 -4.59
CA ARG A 247 -3.48 3.24 -4.71
C ARG A 247 -2.53 2.56 -5.70
N TYR A 248 -2.19 1.32 -5.43
CA TYR A 248 -1.24 0.54 -6.22
C TYR A 248 -1.53 0.51 -7.73
N ARG A 249 -2.80 0.30 -8.11
CA ARG A 249 -3.20 0.20 -9.53
C ARG A 249 -3.73 1.50 -10.13
N GLN A 250 -3.70 2.59 -9.38
CA GLN A 250 -4.10 3.90 -9.89
C GLN A 250 -3.05 4.41 -10.88
N ALA A 251 -3.49 5.11 -11.92
CA ALA A 251 -2.59 5.88 -12.77
C ALA A 251 -1.93 7.01 -11.96
N ASP A 252 -0.73 7.40 -12.36
CA ASP A 252 -0.05 8.53 -11.75
C ASP A 252 -0.87 9.82 -12.01
N GLN A 253 -1.08 10.60 -10.96
CA GLN A 253 -1.77 11.88 -11.00
C GLN A 253 -0.74 13.01 -10.94
N ALA A 254 -0.80 13.95 -11.86
CA ALA A 254 0.04 15.14 -11.81
C ALA A 254 -0.33 15.98 -10.58
N CYS A 255 0.67 16.41 -9.84
CA CYS A 255 0.49 17.24 -8.64
C CYS A 255 1.65 18.21 -8.45
N THR A 256 1.39 19.29 -7.73
CA THR A 256 2.42 20.19 -7.22
C THR A 256 2.67 19.87 -5.76
N CYS A 257 3.90 19.45 -5.45
CA CYS A 257 4.32 19.19 -4.08
C CYS A 257 4.87 20.46 -3.44
N LEU A 258 4.37 20.77 -2.26
CA LEU A 258 4.80 21.92 -1.44
C LEU A 258 5.22 21.39 -0.07
N LEU A 259 6.26 21.96 0.52
CA LEU A 259 6.54 21.78 1.93
C LEU A 259 5.58 22.70 2.71
N TYR A 260 4.76 22.10 3.56
CA TYR A 260 3.88 22.83 4.46
C TYR A 260 4.56 22.89 5.84
N THR A 261 4.83 24.11 6.32
CA THR A 261 5.29 24.35 7.69
C THR A 261 4.15 24.95 8.50
N SER A 262 4.07 24.65 9.79
CA SER A 262 3.01 25.15 10.68
C SER A 262 2.96 26.69 10.73
N ASP A 263 4.06 27.35 10.46
CA ASP A 263 4.16 28.81 10.47
C ASP A 263 3.52 29.48 9.22
N ALA A 264 3.26 28.69 8.17
CA ALA A 264 2.57 29.16 6.95
C ALA A 264 1.03 29.06 7.05
N ALA A 265 0.47 28.64 8.19
CA ALA A 265 -0.97 28.44 8.35
C ALA A 265 -1.76 29.75 8.40
N ASP A 266 -1.11 30.88 8.67
CA ASP A 266 -1.75 32.19 8.77
C ASP A 266 -1.93 32.92 7.42
N ASP A 267 -1.31 32.41 6.34
CA ASP A 267 -1.31 33.06 5.02
C ASP A 267 -2.23 32.39 3.98
N THR A 268 -3.12 31.48 4.36
CA THR A 268 -4.09 30.91 3.41
C THR A 268 -5.25 31.88 3.18
N PRO A 269 -5.44 32.41 1.97
CA PRO A 269 -6.64 33.17 1.65
C PRO A 269 -7.87 32.25 1.73
N CYS A 270 -8.91 32.74 2.41
CA CYS A 270 -10.23 32.12 2.54
C CYS A 270 -10.90 31.81 1.22
#